data_25d2f886ace62a3b88d2f579f08367a1
#
_entry.id   25d2f886ace62a3b88d2f579f08367a1
#
_cell.length_a   1.000
_cell.length_b   1.000
_cell.length_c   1.000
_cell.angle_alpha   90.00
_cell.angle_beta   90.00
_cell.angle_gamma   90.00
#
_symmetry.space_group_name_H-M   'P 1'
#
loop_
_entity.id
_entity.type
_entity.pdbx_description
1 polymer ?
#
loop_
_entity_poly.entity_id
_entity_poly.type
_entity_poly.pdbx_seq_one_letter_code
_entity_poly.pdbx_strand_id
1 'polypeptide(L)'
;MTFERIEIFFSYSHKDESFREQLETHLSMLKRQGLIKFWHDRMITAGDEWKGQIDKNLNTAHIVLLLITANFLASDYCYDIEMKRAMERHELGEACVIPIILTPVEGWMYSPFAKLQVLPKDGKPVTKWNDRDDAFVSVAQGIRRSIELIIGSQTNSNDTTLKQMQENEPFKSVKVIEEVAPDEWFKSKQSRIHNFFRSLFDDK
;
A
#
# COMPACT_ATOMS: atom_id res chain seq x y z
N MET A 1 -25.05 2.50 -10.02
CA MET A 1 -23.62 2.31 -10.39
C MET A 1 -23.02 1.33 -9.38
N THR A 2 -22.64 0.15 -9.81
CA THR A 2 -21.94 -0.84 -8.98
C THR A 2 -20.46 -0.44 -8.98
N PHE A 3 -19.99 0.19 -7.88
CA PHE A 3 -18.55 0.40 -7.69
C PHE A 3 -17.89 -0.95 -7.55
N GLU A 4 -16.83 -1.18 -8.31
CA GLU A 4 -16.00 -2.37 -8.16
C GLU A 4 -15.31 -2.29 -6.79
N ARG A 5 -15.41 -3.37 -6.01
CA ARG A 5 -14.81 -3.42 -4.67
C ARG A 5 -13.30 -3.41 -4.79
N ILE A 6 -12.62 -2.64 -3.95
CA ILE A 6 -11.16 -2.63 -3.89
C ILE A 6 -10.67 -3.98 -3.36
N GLU A 7 -9.92 -4.69 -4.15
CA GLU A 7 -9.28 -5.94 -3.75
C GLU A 7 -7.98 -5.66 -3.02
N ILE A 8 -7.84 -6.20 -1.80
CA ILE A 8 -6.69 -6.03 -0.93
C ILE A 8 -6.01 -7.38 -0.75
N PHE A 9 -4.72 -7.45 -1.08
CA PHE A 9 -3.86 -8.59 -0.84
C PHE A 9 -3.01 -8.36 0.43
N PHE A 10 -2.98 -9.36 1.33
CA PHE A 10 -2.09 -9.36 2.49
C PHE A 10 -0.84 -10.18 2.18
N SER A 11 0.31 -9.54 2.15
CA SER A 11 1.61 -10.19 2.13
C SER A 11 2.20 -10.19 3.55
N TYR A 12 2.35 -11.37 4.15
CA TYR A 12 2.78 -11.54 5.53
C TYR A 12 3.44 -12.88 5.76
N SER A 13 4.32 -12.98 6.76
CA SER A 13 4.83 -14.27 7.22
C SER A 13 3.76 -15.03 8.02
N HIS A 14 3.58 -16.32 7.78
CA HIS A 14 2.64 -17.16 8.54
C HIS A 14 2.86 -17.12 10.06
N LYS A 15 4.09 -16.82 10.51
CA LYS A 15 4.40 -16.63 11.93
C LYS A 15 3.73 -15.40 12.54
N ASP A 16 3.26 -14.48 11.70
CA ASP A 16 2.67 -13.20 12.08
C ASP A 16 1.15 -13.17 11.82
N GLU A 17 0.52 -14.33 11.66
CA GLU A 17 -0.90 -14.46 11.33
C GLU A 17 -1.82 -13.69 12.31
N SER A 18 -1.48 -13.68 13.60
CA SER A 18 -2.26 -12.95 14.60
C SER A 18 -2.31 -11.42 14.35
N PHE A 19 -1.28 -10.83 13.77
CA PHE A 19 -1.31 -9.42 13.37
C PHE A 19 -2.22 -9.19 12.16
N ARG A 20 -2.18 -10.10 11.18
CA ARG A 20 -3.07 -10.05 10.02
C ARG A 20 -4.55 -10.12 10.47
N GLU A 21 -4.90 -11.03 11.40
CA GLU A 21 -6.26 -11.16 11.94
C GLU A 21 -6.73 -9.92 12.69
N GLN A 22 -5.86 -9.34 13.53
CA GLN A 22 -6.16 -8.09 14.22
C GLN A 22 -6.42 -6.97 13.22
N LEU A 23 -5.56 -6.80 12.20
CA LEU A 23 -5.77 -5.79 11.18
C LEU A 23 -7.07 -6.02 10.38
N GLU A 24 -7.38 -7.26 9.99
CA GLU A 24 -8.63 -7.59 9.31
C GLU A 24 -9.85 -7.22 10.16
N THR A 25 -9.77 -7.43 11.47
CA THR A 25 -10.82 -7.01 12.42
C THR A 25 -11.03 -5.50 12.40
N HIS A 26 -9.97 -4.70 12.44
CA HIS A 26 -10.05 -3.24 12.36
C HIS A 26 -10.56 -2.72 11.00
N LEU A 27 -10.39 -3.49 9.93
CA LEU A 27 -10.89 -3.16 8.60
C LEU A 27 -12.33 -3.67 8.35
N SER A 28 -12.95 -4.34 9.33
CA SER A 28 -14.27 -4.97 9.18
C SER A 28 -15.38 -4.02 8.75
N MET A 29 -15.34 -2.74 9.19
CA MET A 29 -16.32 -1.74 8.77
C MET A 29 -16.20 -1.39 7.29
N LEU A 30 -14.99 -1.29 6.73
CA LEU A 30 -14.78 -1.10 5.29
C LEU A 30 -15.34 -2.28 4.48
N LYS A 31 -15.14 -3.49 4.98
CA LYS A 31 -15.70 -4.72 4.38
C LYS A 31 -17.24 -4.73 4.43
N ARG A 32 -17.85 -4.36 5.58
CA ARG A 32 -19.31 -4.26 5.74
C ARG A 32 -19.93 -3.19 4.85
N GLN A 33 -19.24 -2.08 4.62
CA GLN A 33 -19.63 -1.03 3.69
C GLN A 33 -19.51 -1.45 2.22
N GLY A 34 -18.98 -2.65 1.95
CA GLY A 34 -18.80 -3.16 0.59
C GLY A 34 -17.68 -2.48 -0.21
N LEU A 35 -16.84 -1.67 0.46
CA LEU A 35 -15.76 -0.92 -0.18
C LEU A 35 -14.57 -1.82 -0.55
N ILE A 36 -14.34 -2.87 0.25
CA ILE A 36 -13.16 -3.74 0.12
C ILE A 36 -13.53 -5.22 0.13
N LYS A 37 -12.63 -6.00 -0.46
CA LYS A 37 -12.56 -7.47 -0.37
C LYS A 37 -11.12 -7.85 -0.05
N PHE A 38 -10.92 -8.76 0.89
CA PHE A 38 -9.59 -9.25 1.25
C PHE A 38 -9.26 -10.57 0.57
N TRP A 39 -7.99 -10.76 0.32
CA TRP A 39 -7.41 -12.05 0.03
C TRP A 39 -6.09 -12.25 0.78
N HIS A 40 -5.89 -13.45 1.30
CA HIS A 40 -4.67 -13.94 1.91
C HIS A 40 -4.56 -15.47 1.67
N ASP A 41 -3.38 -16.01 1.81
CA ASP A 41 -3.05 -17.41 1.47
C ASP A 41 -3.89 -18.47 2.22
N ARG A 42 -4.36 -18.17 3.46
CA ARG A 42 -5.28 -19.05 4.20
C ARG A 42 -6.67 -19.21 3.58
N MET A 43 -6.99 -18.45 2.54
CA MET A 43 -8.23 -18.59 1.77
C MET A 43 -8.11 -19.62 0.64
N ILE A 44 -6.92 -20.21 0.44
CA ILE A 44 -6.68 -21.24 -0.55
C ILE A 44 -7.37 -22.53 -0.08
N THR A 45 -8.20 -23.10 -0.94
CA THR A 45 -8.95 -24.32 -0.64
C THR A 45 -8.04 -25.55 -0.79
N ALA A 46 -8.28 -26.58 0.02
CA ALA A 46 -7.56 -27.84 -0.12
C ALA A 46 -7.76 -28.43 -1.53
N GLY A 47 -6.66 -28.72 -2.22
CA GLY A 47 -6.66 -29.20 -3.61
C GLY A 47 -6.35 -28.12 -4.66
N ASP A 48 -6.40 -26.85 -4.30
CA ASP A 48 -5.97 -25.76 -5.20
C ASP A 48 -4.44 -25.71 -5.30
N GLU A 49 -3.94 -25.23 -6.44
CA GLU A 49 -2.52 -24.98 -6.62
C GLU A 49 -2.11 -23.69 -5.87
N TRP A 50 -1.37 -23.87 -4.77
CA TRP A 50 -1.02 -22.79 -3.84
C TRP A 50 -0.34 -21.60 -4.53
N LYS A 51 0.70 -21.85 -5.33
CA LYS A 51 1.46 -20.80 -6.01
C LYS A 51 0.61 -20.05 -7.03
N GLY A 52 -0.18 -20.76 -7.83
CA GLY A 52 -1.04 -20.13 -8.84
C GLY A 52 -2.12 -19.23 -8.24
N GLN A 53 -2.67 -19.58 -7.06
CA GLN A 53 -3.65 -18.75 -6.38
C GLN A 53 -3.03 -17.47 -5.81
N ILE A 54 -1.83 -17.55 -5.22
CA ILE A 54 -1.11 -16.37 -4.73
C ILE A 54 -0.78 -15.44 -5.91
N ASP A 55 -0.15 -15.96 -6.95
CA ASP A 55 0.26 -15.19 -8.13
C ASP A 55 -0.95 -14.47 -8.75
N LYS A 56 -2.09 -15.16 -8.89
CA LYS A 56 -3.32 -14.59 -9.42
C LYS A 56 -3.79 -13.42 -8.57
N ASN A 57 -3.96 -13.61 -7.26
CA ASN A 57 -4.52 -12.59 -6.38
C ASN A 57 -3.56 -11.42 -6.15
N LEU A 58 -2.25 -11.69 -6.08
CA LEU A 58 -1.23 -10.64 -6.04
C LEU A 58 -1.23 -9.78 -7.31
N ASN A 59 -1.45 -10.39 -8.49
CA ASN A 59 -1.46 -9.69 -9.78
C ASN A 59 -2.77 -8.95 -10.08
N THR A 60 -3.85 -9.22 -9.36
CA THR A 60 -5.15 -8.53 -9.55
C THR A 60 -5.48 -7.54 -8.44
N ALA A 61 -4.79 -7.60 -7.29
CA ALA A 61 -5.05 -6.72 -6.16
C ALA A 61 -4.86 -5.24 -6.53
N HIS A 62 -5.77 -4.38 -6.06
CA HIS A 62 -5.66 -2.93 -6.16
C HIS A 62 -4.75 -2.35 -5.07
N ILE A 63 -4.75 -2.99 -3.90
CA ILE A 63 -3.88 -2.63 -2.76
C ILE A 63 -3.15 -3.88 -2.29
N VAL A 64 -1.83 -3.74 -2.06
CA VAL A 64 -1.01 -4.77 -1.43
C VAL A 64 -0.51 -4.24 -0.08
N LEU A 65 -0.90 -4.91 1.01
CA LEU A 65 -0.45 -4.60 2.36
C LEU A 65 0.76 -5.47 2.68
N LEU A 66 1.92 -4.86 2.92
CA LEU A 66 3.13 -5.56 3.36
C LEU A 66 3.21 -5.48 4.88
N LEU A 67 3.02 -6.60 5.59
CA LEU A 67 3.06 -6.67 7.04
C LEU A 67 4.50 -6.89 7.54
N ILE A 68 5.20 -5.80 7.83
CA ILE A 68 6.64 -5.80 8.06
C ILE A 68 6.98 -6.22 9.48
N THR A 69 7.68 -7.34 9.58
CA THR A 69 8.28 -7.91 10.80
C THR A 69 9.65 -8.50 10.46
N ALA A 70 10.41 -8.93 11.47
CA ALA A 70 11.64 -9.70 11.24
C ALA A 70 11.36 -11.02 10.50
N ASN A 71 10.21 -11.66 10.77
CA ASN A 71 9.82 -12.89 10.07
C ASN A 71 9.49 -12.64 8.60
N PHE A 72 8.87 -11.51 8.28
CA PHE A 72 8.59 -11.09 6.90
C PHE A 72 9.89 -10.90 6.12
N LEU A 73 10.85 -10.14 6.69
CA LEU A 73 12.14 -9.88 6.05
C LEU A 73 13.02 -11.12 5.92
N ALA A 74 12.87 -12.11 6.82
CA ALA A 74 13.57 -13.38 6.79
C ALA A 74 12.92 -14.43 5.88
N SER A 75 11.76 -14.13 5.29
CA SER A 75 11.05 -15.03 4.38
C SER A 75 11.42 -14.72 2.95
N ASP A 76 12.17 -15.60 2.29
CA ASP A 76 12.52 -15.48 0.86
C ASP A 76 11.26 -15.31 0.00
N TYR A 77 10.16 -15.99 0.36
CA TYR A 77 8.91 -15.91 -0.39
C TYR A 77 8.25 -14.55 -0.25
N CYS A 78 8.08 -14.05 0.98
CA CYS A 78 7.46 -12.74 1.21
C CYS A 78 8.31 -11.59 0.67
N TYR A 79 9.63 -11.65 0.88
CA TYR A 79 10.54 -10.57 0.52
C TYR A 79 10.96 -10.61 -0.95
N ASP A 80 11.40 -11.78 -1.44
CA ASP A 80 11.97 -11.88 -2.79
C ASP A 80 10.93 -12.10 -3.87
N ILE A 81 9.76 -12.64 -3.56
CA ILE A 81 8.72 -12.92 -4.56
C ILE A 81 7.57 -11.92 -4.42
N GLU A 82 6.82 -11.95 -3.31
CA GLU A 82 5.60 -11.14 -3.17
C GLU A 82 5.91 -9.63 -3.13
N MET A 83 6.84 -9.20 -2.28
CA MET A 83 7.19 -7.80 -2.14
C MET A 83 7.78 -7.22 -3.42
N LYS A 84 8.73 -7.94 -4.07
CA LYS A 84 9.31 -7.48 -5.35
C LYS A 84 8.23 -7.32 -6.41
N ARG A 85 7.35 -8.32 -6.56
CA ARG A 85 6.24 -8.25 -7.53
C ARG A 85 5.26 -7.13 -7.21
N ALA A 86 4.93 -6.92 -5.93
CA ALA A 86 4.10 -5.81 -5.50
C ALA A 86 4.72 -4.45 -5.85
N MET A 87 6.03 -4.29 -5.62
CA MET A 87 6.76 -3.06 -5.95
C MET A 87 6.81 -2.79 -7.45
N GLU A 88 7.02 -3.81 -8.29
CA GLU A 88 6.94 -3.69 -9.76
C GLU A 88 5.57 -3.14 -10.19
N ARG A 89 4.48 -3.72 -9.67
CA ARG A 89 3.12 -3.28 -9.95
C ARG A 89 2.85 -1.85 -9.46
N HIS A 90 3.43 -1.49 -8.31
CA HIS A 90 3.32 -0.13 -7.78
C HIS A 90 4.01 0.89 -8.70
N GLU A 91 5.20 0.58 -9.22
CA GLU A 91 5.95 1.43 -10.14
C GLU A 91 5.24 1.60 -11.50
N LEU A 92 4.52 0.59 -11.93
CA LEU A 92 3.66 0.64 -13.13
C LEU A 92 2.31 1.34 -12.90
N GLY A 93 1.99 1.73 -11.64
CA GLY A 93 0.70 2.33 -11.29
C GLY A 93 -0.47 1.34 -11.29
N GLU A 94 -0.20 0.03 -11.33
CA GLU A 94 -1.21 -1.04 -11.34
C GLU A 94 -1.75 -1.40 -9.96
N ALA A 95 -0.98 -1.12 -8.90
CA ALA A 95 -1.36 -1.38 -7.52
C ALA A 95 -0.81 -0.33 -6.56
N CYS A 96 -1.50 -0.09 -5.46
CA CYS A 96 -1.01 0.71 -4.34
C CYS A 96 -0.37 -0.21 -3.29
N VAL A 97 0.93 -0.08 -3.06
CA VAL A 97 1.64 -0.83 -2.00
C VAL A 97 1.69 0.01 -0.73
N ILE A 98 1.27 -0.59 0.39
CA ILE A 98 1.23 0.05 1.71
C ILE A 98 2.05 -0.79 2.69
N PRO A 99 3.28 -0.39 3.05
CA PRO A 99 4.05 -1.05 4.08
C PRO A 99 3.50 -0.70 5.47
N ILE A 100 3.32 -1.72 6.33
CA ILE A 100 2.82 -1.59 7.69
C ILE A 100 3.88 -2.15 8.64
N ILE A 101 4.50 -1.28 9.44
CA ILE A 101 5.55 -1.68 10.40
C ILE A 101 4.87 -2.24 11.65
N LEU A 102 4.86 -3.56 11.78
CA LEU A 102 4.23 -4.24 12.92
C LEU A 102 5.14 -4.31 14.14
N THR A 103 6.39 -4.71 13.94
CA THR A 103 7.40 -4.83 15.00
C THR A 103 8.64 -3.99 14.66
N PRO A 104 9.46 -3.61 15.66
CA PRO A 104 10.75 -3.03 15.38
C PRO A 104 11.60 -3.99 14.54
N VAL A 105 12.12 -3.49 13.43
CA VAL A 105 12.99 -4.26 12.54
C VAL A 105 14.16 -3.38 12.13
N GLU A 106 15.37 -3.90 12.29
CA GLU A 106 16.57 -3.24 11.82
C GLU A 106 16.64 -3.29 10.28
N GLY A 107 17.09 -2.22 9.68
CA GLY A 107 17.41 -2.16 8.24
C GLY A 107 16.23 -2.05 7.29
N TRP A 108 14.97 -2.00 7.72
CA TRP A 108 13.83 -1.84 6.81
C TRP A 108 13.90 -0.55 5.96
N MET A 109 14.60 0.48 6.46
CA MET A 109 14.81 1.74 5.73
C MET A 109 15.70 1.59 4.49
N TYR A 110 16.39 0.47 4.34
CA TYR A 110 17.20 0.14 3.14
C TYR A 110 16.45 -0.75 2.15
N SER A 111 15.23 -1.15 2.48
CA SER A 111 14.41 -1.99 1.61
C SER A 111 13.83 -1.20 0.43
N PRO A 112 13.44 -1.86 -0.68
CA PRO A 112 12.82 -1.21 -1.83
C PRO A 112 11.55 -0.42 -1.51
N PHE A 113 10.79 -0.85 -0.48
CA PHE A 113 9.56 -0.18 -0.05
C PHE A 113 9.80 1.02 0.88
N ALA A 114 11.02 1.29 1.33
CA ALA A 114 11.34 2.42 2.21
C ALA A 114 11.03 3.79 1.58
N LYS A 115 10.99 3.86 0.26
CA LYS A 115 10.58 5.07 -0.49
C LYS A 115 9.09 5.41 -0.34
N LEU A 116 8.27 4.45 0.11
CA LEU A 116 6.83 4.63 0.28
C LEU A 116 6.49 5.24 1.65
N GLN A 117 5.29 5.85 1.74
CA GLN A 117 4.76 6.26 3.03
C GLN A 117 4.32 5.01 3.80
N VAL A 118 4.96 4.73 4.93
CA VAL A 118 4.65 3.59 5.78
C VAL A 118 3.56 3.91 6.80
N LEU A 119 2.88 2.87 7.29
CA LEU A 119 1.93 2.92 8.40
C LEU A 119 2.46 2.10 9.58
N PRO A 120 2.02 2.39 10.83
CA PRO A 120 1.26 3.54 11.28
C PRO A 120 1.98 4.87 11.05
N LYS A 121 1.34 5.98 11.44
CA LYS A 121 1.93 7.33 11.32
C LYS A 121 3.36 7.36 11.85
N ASP A 122 4.24 8.07 11.13
CA ASP A 122 5.66 8.28 11.43
C ASP A 122 6.51 6.98 11.44
N GLY A 123 5.98 5.86 10.93
CA GLY A 123 6.66 4.56 10.91
C GLY A 123 6.88 3.96 12.30
N LYS A 124 6.15 4.44 13.33
CA LYS A 124 6.22 3.87 14.68
C LYS A 124 5.62 2.47 14.68
N PRO A 125 6.39 1.41 15.00
CA PRO A 125 5.88 0.04 14.95
C PRO A 125 4.62 -0.16 15.81
N VAL A 126 3.66 -0.95 15.33
CA VAL A 126 2.40 -1.25 16.03
C VAL A 126 2.66 -1.70 17.47
N THR A 127 3.64 -2.58 17.69
CA THR A 127 4.00 -3.10 19.01
C THR A 127 4.67 -2.07 19.95
N LYS A 128 4.97 -0.89 19.46
CA LYS A 128 5.56 0.22 20.26
C LYS A 128 4.55 1.31 20.63
N TRP A 129 3.30 1.14 20.27
CA TRP A 129 2.22 2.00 20.75
C TRP A 129 1.82 1.60 22.17
N ASN A 130 1.33 2.55 22.95
CA ASN A 130 0.82 2.30 24.30
C ASN A 130 -0.40 1.39 24.26
N ASP A 131 -1.25 1.63 23.29
CA ASP A 131 -2.39 0.78 22.94
C ASP A 131 -2.24 0.30 21.49
N ARG A 132 -2.36 -1.00 21.31
CA ARG A 132 -2.23 -1.64 19.98
C ARG A 132 -3.45 -1.36 19.10
N ASP A 133 -4.63 -1.23 19.70
CA ASP A 133 -5.85 -0.91 18.97
C ASP A 133 -5.76 0.51 18.37
N ASP A 134 -5.19 1.48 19.09
CA ASP A 134 -4.92 2.82 18.57
C ASP A 134 -3.98 2.78 17.35
N ALA A 135 -2.96 1.92 17.40
CA ALA A 135 -2.06 1.72 16.27
C ALA A 135 -2.81 1.18 15.03
N PHE A 136 -3.65 0.15 15.22
CA PHE A 136 -4.45 -0.41 14.13
C PHE A 136 -5.53 0.55 13.62
N VAL A 137 -6.10 1.39 14.49
CA VAL A 137 -6.99 2.48 14.04
C VAL A 137 -6.24 3.45 13.14
N SER A 138 -5.01 3.85 13.50
CA SER A 138 -4.15 4.69 12.65
C SER A 138 -3.86 4.02 11.29
N VAL A 139 -3.58 2.70 11.29
CA VAL A 139 -3.39 1.91 10.06
C VAL A 139 -4.66 1.90 9.21
N ALA A 140 -5.81 1.58 9.81
CA ALA A 140 -7.09 1.51 9.11
C ALA A 140 -7.49 2.86 8.48
N GLN A 141 -7.23 3.98 9.17
CA GLN A 141 -7.43 5.33 8.63
C GLN A 141 -6.53 5.63 7.44
N GLY A 142 -5.26 5.20 7.49
CA GLY A 142 -4.34 5.33 6.37
C GLY A 142 -4.80 4.54 5.14
N ILE A 143 -5.21 3.29 5.33
CA ILE A 143 -5.76 2.43 4.28
C ILE A 143 -7.04 3.04 3.69
N ARG A 144 -7.96 3.54 4.53
CA ARG A 144 -9.19 4.21 4.06
C ARG A 144 -8.87 5.37 3.13
N ARG A 145 -7.92 6.23 3.47
CA ARG A 145 -7.52 7.36 2.62
C ARG A 145 -7.01 6.89 1.25
N SER A 146 -6.22 5.82 1.22
CA SER A 146 -5.75 5.25 -0.05
C SER A 146 -6.91 4.71 -0.91
N ILE A 147 -7.90 4.06 -0.29
CA ILE A 147 -9.13 3.59 -0.96
C ILE A 147 -9.90 4.76 -1.57
N GLU A 148 -10.11 5.83 -0.79
CA GLU A 148 -10.84 7.03 -1.24
C GLU A 148 -10.16 7.69 -2.45
N LEU A 149 -8.82 7.75 -2.46
CA LEU A 149 -8.06 8.27 -3.60
C LEU A 149 -8.20 7.39 -4.85
N ILE A 150 -8.16 6.06 -4.70
CA ILE A 150 -8.33 5.12 -5.83
C ILE A 150 -9.74 5.26 -6.42
N ILE A 151 -10.77 5.29 -5.58
CA ILE A 151 -12.17 5.45 -6.03
C ILE A 151 -12.37 6.82 -6.69
N GLY A 152 -11.83 7.90 -6.11
CA GLY A 152 -11.93 9.25 -6.66
C GLY A 152 -11.26 9.41 -8.03
N SER A 153 -10.13 8.74 -8.27
CA SER A 153 -9.48 8.75 -9.57
C SER A 153 -10.26 7.98 -10.65
N GLN A 154 -10.91 6.87 -10.29
CA GLN A 154 -11.76 6.09 -11.20
C GLN A 154 -13.02 6.86 -11.63
N THR A 155 -13.63 7.65 -10.74
CA THR A 155 -14.81 8.48 -11.07
C THR A 155 -14.48 9.61 -12.03
N ASN A 156 -13.34 10.27 -11.85
CA ASN A 156 -12.89 11.34 -12.74
C ASN A 156 -12.54 10.85 -14.15
N SER A 157 -11.94 9.67 -14.27
CA SER A 157 -11.62 9.06 -15.56
C SER A 157 -12.88 8.70 -16.38
N ASN A 158 -13.93 8.22 -15.70
CA ASN A 158 -15.20 7.89 -16.35
C ASN A 158 -15.97 9.13 -16.80
N ASP A 159 -15.93 10.23 -16.04
CA ASP A 159 -16.61 11.49 -16.39
C ASP A 159 -15.91 12.19 -17.59
N THR A 160 -14.58 12.08 -17.67
CA THR A 160 -13.80 12.61 -18.81
C THR A 160 -14.07 11.81 -20.08
N THR A 161 -14.20 10.49 -19.99
CA THR A 161 -14.50 9.63 -21.15
C THR A 161 -15.92 9.87 -21.67
N LEU A 162 -16.90 10.10 -20.78
CA LEU A 162 -18.28 10.44 -21.18
C LEU A 162 -18.37 11.82 -21.82
N LYS A 163 -17.59 12.81 -21.34
CA LYS A 163 -17.51 14.15 -21.97
C LYS A 163 -16.83 14.10 -23.34
N GLN A 164 -15.78 13.31 -23.51
CA GLN A 164 -15.12 13.15 -24.81
C GLN A 164 -15.97 12.43 -25.86
N MET A 165 -16.93 11.59 -25.44
CA MET A 165 -17.90 10.95 -26.33
C MET A 165 -19.05 11.88 -26.75
N GLN A 166 -19.29 12.98 -26.04
CA GLN A 166 -20.32 13.98 -26.38
C GLN A 166 -19.79 15.18 -27.19
N GLU A 167 -18.47 15.39 -27.23
CA GLU A 167 -17.83 16.50 -27.95
C GLU A 167 -17.06 16.05 -29.20
N ASN A 168 -17.62 15.17 -30.02
CA ASN A 168 -17.15 14.96 -31.38
C ASN A 168 -17.78 16.00 -32.33
N GLU A 169 -17.33 17.25 -32.20
CA GLU A 169 -17.31 18.28 -33.23
C GLU A 169 -15.97 18.98 -33.31
N PRO A 170 -15.48 19.41 -34.49
CA PRO A 170 -14.07 19.61 -34.72
C PRO A 170 -13.56 21.02 -34.39
N PHE A 171 -12.42 21.05 -33.72
CA PHE A 171 -11.40 22.09 -33.77
C PHE A 171 -11.57 23.41 -33.03
N LYS A 172 -10.82 23.60 -31.93
CA LYS A 172 -9.87 24.75 -31.76
C LYS A 172 -8.98 24.66 -30.49
N SER A 173 -7.69 24.72 -30.78
CA SER A 173 -6.55 25.28 -29.98
C SER A 173 -6.34 24.86 -28.54
N VAL A 174 -5.34 24.02 -28.35
CA VAL A 174 -4.63 23.66 -27.11
C VAL A 174 -3.89 24.89 -26.56
N LYS A 175 -4.08 25.20 -25.26
CA LYS A 175 -3.12 25.91 -24.44
C LYS A 175 -2.46 24.92 -23.48
N VAL A 176 -1.15 24.78 -23.63
CA VAL A 176 -0.27 23.99 -22.76
C VAL A 176 -0.31 24.60 -21.35
N ILE A 177 -0.59 23.77 -20.34
CA ILE A 177 -0.39 24.13 -18.94
C ILE A 177 0.86 23.39 -18.48
N GLU A 178 1.81 24.15 -17.95
CA GLU A 178 3.13 23.74 -17.50
C GLU A 178 3.09 22.62 -16.46
N GLU A 179 3.96 21.67 -16.69
CA GLU A 179 4.28 20.52 -15.86
C GLU A 179 4.96 20.99 -14.56
N VAL A 180 4.36 20.72 -13.41
CA VAL A 180 5.00 20.91 -12.10
C VAL A 180 5.89 19.70 -11.84
N ALA A 181 7.19 19.94 -11.79
CA ALA A 181 8.23 18.93 -11.68
C ALA A 181 8.17 18.15 -10.34
N PRO A 182 8.45 16.83 -10.36
CA PRO A 182 8.47 15.94 -9.18
C PRO A 182 9.61 16.19 -8.19
N ASP A 183 10.53 17.08 -8.49
CA ASP A 183 11.84 17.17 -7.84
C ASP A 183 11.87 17.82 -6.45
N GLU A 184 10.92 18.68 -6.09
CA GLU A 184 10.97 19.38 -4.80
C GLU A 184 10.56 18.49 -3.60
N TRP A 185 9.65 17.57 -3.80
CA TRP A 185 9.24 16.65 -2.75
C TRP A 185 10.35 15.63 -2.39
N PHE A 186 11.10 15.16 -3.41
CA PHE A 186 12.24 14.26 -3.23
C PHE A 186 13.42 14.92 -2.50
N LYS A 187 13.73 16.16 -2.84
CA LYS A 187 14.82 16.94 -2.21
C LYS A 187 14.56 17.21 -0.72
N SER A 188 13.30 17.48 -0.35
CA SER A 188 12.91 17.73 1.05
C SER A 188 13.03 16.48 1.93
N LYS A 189 12.80 15.29 1.38
CA LYS A 189 12.90 14.01 2.11
C LYS A 189 14.34 13.54 2.29
N GLN A 190 15.20 13.73 1.26
CA GLN A 190 16.63 13.40 1.36
C GLN A 190 17.37 14.28 2.39
N SER A 191 17.03 15.58 2.48
CA SER A 191 17.63 16.47 3.48
C SER A 191 17.24 16.10 4.90
N ARG A 192 16.02 15.61 5.16
CA ARG A 192 15.59 15.12 6.49
C ARG A 192 16.32 13.85 6.91
N ILE A 193 16.51 12.93 5.98
CA ILE A 193 17.26 11.67 6.23
C ILE A 193 18.73 11.99 6.50
N HIS A 194 19.33 12.89 5.72
CA HIS A 194 20.74 13.31 5.90
C HIS A 194 20.97 14.02 7.24
N ASN A 195 20.05 14.90 7.65
CA ASN A 195 20.13 15.60 8.93
C ASN A 195 19.90 14.69 10.14
N PHE A 196 19.05 13.67 10.00
CA PHE A 196 18.85 12.66 11.04
C PHE A 196 20.11 11.81 11.27
N PHE A 197 20.79 11.38 10.18
CA PHE A 197 22.06 10.66 10.31
C PHE A 197 23.19 11.55 10.87
N ARG A 198 23.25 12.83 10.52
CA ARG A 198 24.25 13.75 11.03
C ARG A 198 24.12 13.96 12.55
N SER A 199 22.88 14.03 13.08
CA SER A 199 22.65 14.18 14.53
C SER A 199 23.00 12.93 15.35
N LEU A 200 23.13 11.76 14.72
CA LEU A 200 23.51 10.51 15.39
C LEU A 200 25.03 10.30 15.52
N PHE A 201 25.84 11.07 14.77
CA PHE A 201 27.30 10.91 14.73
C PHE A 201 28.10 12.14 15.21
N ASP A 202 27.43 13.27 15.45
CA ASP A 202 28.11 14.52 15.90
C ASP A 202 28.17 14.69 17.44
N ASP A 203 27.68 13.71 18.24
CA ASP A 203 27.83 13.67 19.71
C ASP A 203 28.89 12.64 20.14
N LYS A 204 30.16 12.91 19.76
CA LYS A 204 31.34 12.36 20.40
C LYS A 204 32.49 13.34 20.37
#